data_009191bdd83a2a5d2454b436ed1f9749
#
_entry.id   009191bdd83a2a5d2454b436ed1f9749
#
_cell.length_a   1.000
_cell.length_b   1.000
_cell.length_c   1.000
_cell.angle_alpha   90.00
_cell.angle_beta   90.00
_cell.angle_gamma   90.00
#
_symmetry.space_group_name_H-M   'P 1'
#
loop_
_entity.id
_entity.type
_entity.pdbx_description
1 polymer ?
#
loop_
_entity_poly.entity_id
_entity_poly.type
_entity_poly.pdbx_seq_one_letter_code
_entity_poly.pdbx_strand_id
1 'polypeptide(L)'
;MDGVLYDSMKYHTVAWQRIMSALGVECTREEFYLYEGMTGPATIDLLFRRAFGRGCSSEEARDIYAEKTKVFRQIGFNDPMSGADRMLHELERRALRRVLVTGSSQASLLDNINADYPGAFMPGDRVTALDVKHGKPDPEPYLKGLEIAGVNPEEAIVIENAPLGVRAGKAAGVFTIAVTTGPIPREEFLKEGADLIFPSMPDFADSLKILGDSANKA
;
A
#
# COMPACT_ATOMS: atom_id res chain seq x y z
N MET A 1 3.22 -0.65 1.53
CA MET A 1 3.75 -1.98 1.91
C MET A 1 3.71 -2.90 0.70
N ASP A 2 2.54 -3.41 0.40
CA ASP A 2 2.31 -4.21 -0.81
C ASP A 2 2.67 -3.37 -2.04
N GLY A 3 3.27 -3.98 -3.05
CA GLY A 3 3.74 -3.33 -4.27
C GLY A 3 4.87 -2.29 -4.13
N VAL A 4 5.29 -1.95 -2.90
CA VAL A 4 6.41 -1.03 -2.62
C VAL A 4 7.56 -1.73 -1.88
N LEU A 5 7.26 -2.40 -0.77
CA LEU A 5 8.24 -3.18 0.01
C LEU A 5 8.23 -4.66 -0.37
N TYR A 6 7.08 -5.16 -0.81
CA TYR A 6 6.88 -6.55 -1.19
C TYR A 6 6.14 -6.67 -2.52
N ASP A 7 6.55 -7.63 -3.35
CA ASP A 7 5.81 -8.05 -4.55
C ASP A 7 4.69 -9.04 -4.18
N SER A 8 3.77 -8.55 -3.32
CA SER A 8 2.74 -9.34 -2.65
C SER A 8 1.39 -9.36 -3.36
N MET A 9 1.10 -8.36 -4.21
CA MET A 9 -0.23 -8.20 -4.82
C MET A 9 -0.64 -9.40 -5.68
N LYS A 10 0.29 -10.03 -6.38
CA LYS A 10 0.03 -11.26 -7.15
C LYS A 10 -0.57 -12.40 -6.29
N TYR A 11 -0.22 -12.48 -5.01
CA TYR A 11 -0.75 -13.44 -4.04
C TYR A 11 -2.06 -12.97 -3.41
N HIS A 12 -2.16 -11.67 -3.12
CA HIS A 12 -3.39 -11.06 -2.60
C HIS A 12 -4.55 -11.24 -3.58
N THR A 13 -4.32 -11.03 -4.88
CA THR A 13 -5.36 -11.18 -5.92
C THR A 13 -5.88 -12.61 -6.02
N VAL A 14 -5.00 -13.61 -5.86
CA VAL A 14 -5.41 -15.04 -5.82
C VAL A 14 -6.25 -15.33 -4.60
N ALA A 15 -5.84 -14.86 -3.42
CA ALA A 15 -6.58 -15.10 -2.18
C ALA A 15 -7.98 -14.43 -2.24
N TRP A 16 -8.05 -13.19 -2.71
CA TRP A 16 -9.30 -12.49 -2.90
C TRP A 16 -10.25 -13.20 -3.88
N GLN A 17 -9.74 -13.55 -5.07
CA GLN A 17 -10.56 -14.24 -6.07
C GLN A 17 -11.10 -15.57 -5.54
N ARG A 18 -10.27 -16.37 -4.87
CA ARG A 18 -10.74 -17.65 -4.27
C ARG A 18 -11.88 -17.45 -3.29
N ILE A 19 -11.76 -16.51 -2.37
CA ILE A 19 -12.79 -16.27 -1.36
C ILE A 19 -14.05 -15.68 -1.98
N MET A 20 -13.95 -14.69 -2.84
CA MET A 20 -15.11 -14.06 -3.47
C MET A 20 -15.84 -15.02 -4.40
N SER A 21 -15.13 -15.80 -5.21
CA SER A 21 -15.74 -16.83 -6.07
C SER A 21 -16.44 -17.92 -5.25
N ALA A 22 -15.89 -18.34 -4.11
CA ALA A 22 -16.54 -19.31 -3.23
C ALA A 22 -17.86 -18.78 -2.61
N LEU A 23 -18.01 -17.46 -2.50
CA LEU A 23 -19.22 -16.77 -2.06
C LEU A 23 -20.20 -16.46 -3.21
N GLY A 24 -19.88 -16.87 -4.45
CA GLY A 24 -20.71 -16.60 -5.62
C GLY A 24 -20.56 -15.18 -6.17
N VAL A 25 -19.52 -14.45 -5.80
CA VAL A 25 -19.21 -13.12 -6.32
C VAL A 25 -18.33 -13.27 -7.57
N GLU A 26 -18.84 -12.84 -8.72
CA GLU A 26 -18.04 -12.76 -9.95
C GLU A 26 -16.98 -11.65 -9.81
N CYS A 27 -15.72 -12.03 -9.99
CA CYS A 27 -14.58 -11.10 -9.90
C CYS A 27 -13.38 -11.65 -10.66
N THR A 28 -12.53 -10.76 -11.13
CA THR A 28 -11.25 -11.09 -11.76
C THR A 28 -10.07 -10.73 -10.85
N ARG A 29 -8.91 -11.28 -11.12
CA ARG A 29 -7.70 -10.93 -10.37
C ARG A 29 -7.27 -9.48 -10.61
N GLU A 30 -7.49 -8.99 -11.83
CA GLU A 30 -7.14 -7.65 -12.27
C GLU A 30 -7.89 -6.58 -11.47
N GLU A 31 -9.15 -6.82 -11.12
CA GLU A 31 -9.94 -5.90 -10.30
C GLU A 31 -9.30 -5.62 -8.95
N PHE A 32 -8.67 -6.63 -8.33
CA PHE A 32 -8.09 -6.46 -7.00
C PHE A 32 -6.83 -5.60 -6.99
N TYR A 33 -6.16 -5.41 -8.11
CA TYR A 33 -5.12 -4.39 -8.22
C TYR A 33 -5.69 -2.97 -8.17
N LEU A 34 -6.90 -2.76 -8.71
CA LEU A 34 -7.58 -1.46 -8.64
C LEU A 34 -8.11 -1.15 -7.24
N TYR A 35 -8.44 -2.17 -6.46
CA TYR A 35 -8.91 -2.04 -5.07
C TYR A 35 -7.77 -1.99 -4.05
N GLU A 36 -6.53 -2.08 -4.50
CA GLU A 36 -5.37 -2.02 -3.62
C GLU A 36 -5.34 -0.71 -2.82
N GLY A 37 -5.04 -0.85 -1.52
CA GLY A 37 -5.05 0.27 -0.59
C GLY A 37 -6.36 0.39 0.21
N MET A 38 -7.47 -0.18 -0.26
CA MET A 38 -8.70 -0.29 0.53
C MET A 38 -8.50 -1.19 1.74
N THR A 39 -9.26 -0.95 2.80
CA THR A 39 -9.35 -1.92 3.90
C THR A 39 -10.11 -3.17 3.44
N GLY A 40 -9.80 -4.32 4.04
CA GLY A 40 -10.49 -5.58 3.73
C GLY A 40 -12.02 -5.49 3.83
N PRO A 41 -12.59 -4.94 4.92
CA PRO A 41 -14.02 -4.73 5.03
C PRO A 41 -14.61 -3.85 3.93
N ALA A 42 -13.93 -2.78 3.54
CA ALA A 42 -14.42 -1.90 2.48
C ALA A 42 -14.43 -2.60 1.10
N THR A 43 -13.43 -3.41 0.80
CA THR A 43 -13.39 -4.23 -0.43
C THR A 43 -14.55 -5.23 -0.45
N ILE A 44 -14.82 -5.90 0.68
CA ILE A 44 -15.92 -6.87 0.79
C ILE A 44 -17.27 -6.17 0.60
N ASP A 45 -17.50 -5.05 1.27
CA ASP A 45 -18.76 -4.31 1.17
C ASP A 45 -19.02 -3.82 -0.27
N LEU A 46 -17.97 -3.32 -0.94
CA LEU A 46 -18.04 -2.91 -2.35
C LEU A 46 -18.50 -4.08 -3.24
N LEU A 47 -17.88 -5.24 -3.09
CA LEU A 47 -18.18 -6.42 -3.90
C LEU A 47 -19.57 -6.99 -3.61
N PHE A 48 -20.00 -6.98 -2.33
CA PHE A 48 -21.34 -7.42 -1.93
C PHE A 48 -22.43 -6.50 -2.49
N ARG A 49 -22.22 -5.17 -2.47
CA ARG A 49 -23.15 -4.22 -3.09
C ARG A 49 -23.30 -4.47 -4.58
N ARG A 50 -22.17 -4.75 -5.26
CA ARG A 50 -22.16 -5.06 -6.69
C ARG A 50 -22.88 -6.37 -7.01
N ALA A 51 -22.60 -7.42 -6.26
CA ALA A 51 -23.09 -8.78 -6.55
C ALA A 51 -24.52 -9.03 -6.05
N PHE A 52 -24.86 -8.50 -4.87
CA PHE A 52 -26.09 -8.85 -4.15
C PHE A 52 -27.01 -7.67 -3.90
N GLY A 53 -26.64 -6.43 -4.33
CA GLY A 53 -27.42 -5.22 -4.08
C GLY A 53 -27.54 -4.82 -2.61
N ARG A 54 -26.77 -5.44 -1.71
CA ARG A 54 -26.74 -5.16 -0.27
C ARG A 54 -25.32 -4.92 0.23
N GLY A 55 -25.20 -4.15 1.29
CA GLY A 55 -23.94 -4.05 2.03
C GLY A 55 -23.61 -5.34 2.80
N CYS A 56 -22.38 -5.42 3.28
CA CYS A 56 -21.88 -6.47 4.15
C CYS A 56 -21.94 -5.99 5.61
N SER A 57 -22.39 -6.83 6.56
CA SER A 57 -22.30 -6.49 7.97
C SER A 57 -20.83 -6.50 8.43
N SER A 58 -20.54 -5.79 9.52
CA SER A 58 -19.18 -5.76 10.09
C SER A 58 -18.71 -7.16 10.52
N GLU A 59 -19.62 -8.02 10.97
CA GLU A 59 -19.32 -9.40 11.35
C GLU A 59 -19.01 -10.25 10.12
N GLU A 60 -19.87 -10.24 9.09
CA GLU A 60 -19.62 -10.93 7.82
C GLU A 60 -18.28 -10.49 7.21
N ALA A 61 -18.02 -9.17 7.17
CA ALA A 61 -16.79 -8.64 6.60
C ALA A 61 -15.56 -9.12 7.36
N ARG A 62 -15.61 -9.15 8.69
CA ARG A 62 -14.52 -9.66 9.54
C ARG A 62 -14.24 -11.12 9.26
N ASP A 63 -15.28 -11.96 9.20
CA ASP A 63 -15.13 -13.41 9.03
C ASP A 63 -14.61 -13.75 7.62
N ILE A 64 -15.15 -13.11 6.60
CA ILE A 64 -14.66 -13.24 5.21
C ILE A 64 -13.19 -12.80 5.10
N TYR A 65 -12.83 -11.69 5.74
CA TYR A 65 -11.44 -11.21 5.72
C TYR A 65 -10.51 -12.16 6.47
N ALA A 66 -10.95 -12.76 7.55
CA ALA A 66 -10.20 -13.78 8.27
C ALA A 66 -9.92 -15.02 7.39
N GLU A 67 -10.93 -15.50 6.64
CA GLU A 67 -10.76 -16.60 5.70
C GLU A 67 -9.81 -16.22 4.54
N LYS A 68 -9.95 -15.01 3.98
CA LYS A 68 -9.00 -14.50 2.98
C LYS A 68 -7.56 -14.50 3.51
N THR A 69 -7.38 -14.12 4.75
CA THR A 69 -6.05 -14.09 5.40
C THR A 69 -5.48 -15.51 5.56
N LYS A 70 -6.30 -16.51 5.90
CA LYS A 70 -5.88 -17.92 5.94
C LYS A 70 -5.44 -18.41 4.56
N VAL A 71 -6.24 -18.14 3.53
CA VAL A 71 -5.88 -18.50 2.14
C VAL A 71 -4.56 -17.85 1.72
N PHE A 72 -4.39 -16.57 2.00
CA PHE A 72 -3.16 -15.86 1.71
C PHE A 72 -1.92 -16.49 2.37
N ARG A 73 -2.04 -16.86 3.66
CA ARG A 73 -0.96 -17.55 4.39
C ARG A 73 -0.64 -18.93 3.80
N GLN A 74 -1.67 -19.68 3.35
CA GLN A 74 -1.48 -21.00 2.73
C GLN A 74 -0.79 -20.93 1.37
N ILE A 75 -1.01 -19.86 0.61
CA ILE A 75 -0.31 -19.62 -0.65
C ILE A 75 1.19 -19.46 -0.39
N GLY A 76 1.55 -18.88 0.76
CA GLY A 76 2.92 -18.57 1.14
C GLY A 76 3.47 -17.42 0.30
N PHE A 77 4.09 -16.46 0.95
CA PHE A 77 4.67 -15.32 0.27
C PHE A 77 5.89 -14.85 1.07
N ASN A 78 6.98 -14.60 0.37
CA ASN A 78 8.16 -13.95 0.91
C ASN A 78 8.98 -13.37 -0.27
N ASP A 79 8.39 -12.41 -0.96
CA ASP A 79 9.03 -11.77 -2.11
C ASP A 79 9.28 -10.29 -1.79
N PRO A 80 10.42 -9.91 -1.18
CA PRO A 80 10.85 -8.53 -1.08
C PRO A 80 10.85 -7.86 -2.46
N MET A 81 10.36 -6.64 -2.53
CA MET A 81 10.34 -5.88 -3.78
C MET A 81 11.76 -5.50 -4.18
N SER A 82 12.14 -5.85 -5.40
CA SER A 82 13.44 -5.46 -5.94
C SER A 82 13.63 -3.94 -5.84
N GLY A 83 14.74 -3.50 -5.24
CA GLY A 83 15.05 -2.07 -5.04
C GLY A 83 14.49 -1.44 -3.77
N ALA A 84 13.62 -2.12 -3.02
CA ALA A 84 13.09 -1.62 -1.75
C ALA A 84 14.20 -1.45 -0.70
N ASP A 85 15.09 -2.42 -0.60
CA ASP A 85 16.29 -2.38 0.25
C ASP A 85 17.18 -1.17 -0.04
N ARG A 86 17.45 -0.92 -1.33
CA ARG A 86 18.24 0.22 -1.79
C ARG A 86 17.58 1.55 -1.49
N MET A 87 16.27 1.65 -1.70
CA MET A 87 15.49 2.83 -1.32
C MET A 87 15.59 3.09 0.18
N LEU A 88 15.32 2.08 1.00
CA LEU A 88 15.34 2.22 2.46
C LEU A 88 16.73 2.61 2.98
N HIS A 89 17.78 2.01 2.44
CA HIS A 89 19.16 2.37 2.78
C HIS A 89 19.48 3.83 2.41
N GLU A 90 19.02 4.30 1.24
CA GLU A 90 19.25 5.69 0.82
C GLU A 90 18.48 6.69 1.69
N LEU A 91 17.24 6.35 2.12
CA LEU A 91 16.46 7.17 3.05
C LEU A 91 17.13 7.21 4.44
N GLU A 92 17.70 6.09 4.90
CA GLU A 92 18.44 6.03 6.16
C GLU A 92 19.71 6.87 6.12
N ARG A 93 20.51 6.76 5.04
CA ARG A 93 21.72 7.56 4.84
C ARG A 93 21.46 9.07 4.91
N ARG A 94 20.24 9.48 4.55
CA ARG A 94 19.77 10.88 4.60
C ARG A 94 19.11 11.25 5.91
N ALA A 95 19.06 10.35 6.88
CA ALA A 95 18.34 10.52 8.15
C ALA A 95 16.86 10.91 7.98
N LEU A 96 16.22 10.45 6.89
CA LEU A 96 14.80 10.71 6.63
C LEU A 96 13.94 9.75 7.46
N ARG A 97 12.96 10.31 8.16
CA ARG A 97 11.96 9.54 8.90
C ARG A 97 11.07 8.77 7.94
N ARG A 98 10.73 7.54 8.29
CA ARG A 98 9.91 6.65 7.48
C ARG A 98 8.70 6.21 8.28
N VAL A 99 7.51 6.40 7.75
CA VAL A 99 6.26 5.93 8.33
C VAL A 99 5.60 4.94 7.37
N LEU A 100 5.28 3.75 7.85
CA LEU A 100 4.57 2.74 7.10
C LEU A 100 3.07 3.01 7.13
N VAL A 101 2.44 3.18 5.96
CA VAL A 101 0.99 3.38 5.84
C VAL A 101 0.40 2.28 4.95
N THR A 102 -0.38 1.37 5.54
CA THR A 102 -0.94 0.20 4.84
C THR A 102 -2.41 -0.01 5.11
N GLY A 103 -3.16 -0.45 4.09
CA GLY A 103 -4.55 -0.92 4.23
C GLY A 103 -4.67 -2.33 4.82
N SER A 104 -3.54 -3.00 5.11
CA SER A 104 -3.53 -4.31 5.75
C SER A 104 -3.62 -4.21 7.27
N SER A 105 -4.31 -5.17 7.89
CA SER A 105 -4.33 -5.38 9.34
C SER A 105 -3.66 -6.70 9.74
N GLN A 106 -2.91 -7.34 8.81
CA GLN A 106 -2.32 -8.66 9.05
C GLN A 106 -1.02 -8.55 9.85
N ALA A 107 -1.06 -8.96 11.13
CA ALA A 107 0.11 -8.93 12.02
C ALA A 107 1.32 -9.68 11.42
N SER A 108 1.10 -10.84 10.78
CA SER A 108 2.18 -11.62 10.16
C SER A 108 2.95 -10.88 9.06
N LEU A 109 2.30 -9.97 8.33
CA LEU A 109 3.01 -9.15 7.34
C LEU A 109 3.83 -8.05 8.00
N LEU A 110 3.36 -7.50 9.12
CA LEU A 110 4.10 -6.51 9.90
C LEU A 110 5.32 -7.15 10.60
N ASP A 111 5.22 -8.41 11.01
CA ASP A 111 6.35 -9.17 11.56
C ASP A 111 7.43 -9.43 10.50
N ASN A 112 7.02 -9.76 9.26
CA ASN A 112 7.95 -9.93 8.15
C ASN A 112 8.75 -8.65 7.88
N ILE A 113 8.13 -7.45 7.98
CA ILE A 113 8.85 -6.18 7.80
C ILE A 113 10.01 -6.03 8.80
N ASN A 114 9.80 -6.44 10.05
CA ASN A 114 10.86 -6.37 11.06
C ASN A 114 12.02 -7.36 10.77
N ALA A 115 11.70 -8.51 10.18
CA ALA A 115 12.66 -9.53 9.81
C ALA A 115 13.45 -9.16 8.55
N ASP A 116 12.74 -8.71 7.51
CA ASP A 116 13.31 -8.45 6.17
C ASP A 116 13.97 -7.07 6.08
N TYR A 117 13.45 -6.09 6.84
CA TYR A 117 13.95 -4.69 6.86
C TYR A 117 14.18 -4.22 8.30
N PRO A 118 15.14 -4.81 9.02
CA PRO A 118 15.38 -4.50 10.43
C PRO A 118 15.76 -3.02 10.62
N GLY A 119 15.05 -2.35 11.53
CA GLY A 119 15.27 -0.93 11.82
C GLY A 119 14.71 0.06 10.77
N ALA A 120 14.10 -0.42 9.68
CA ALA A 120 13.55 0.48 8.66
C ALA A 120 12.38 1.32 9.18
N PHE A 121 11.57 0.77 10.09
CA PHE A 121 10.43 1.45 10.70
C PHE A 121 10.45 1.25 12.21
N MET A 122 10.38 2.34 12.96
CA MET A 122 10.27 2.27 14.41
C MET A 122 8.90 1.70 14.82
N PRO A 123 8.76 1.10 16.01
CA PRO A 123 7.48 0.50 16.45
C PRO A 123 6.28 1.43 16.40
N GLY A 124 6.47 2.73 16.60
CA GLY A 124 5.41 3.76 16.53
C GLY A 124 5.20 4.36 15.14
N ASP A 125 6.04 4.05 14.15
CA ASP A 125 6.00 4.67 12.82
C ASP A 125 5.15 3.84 11.83
N ARG A 126 3.93 3.49 12.23
CA ARG A 126 3.02 2.65 11.44
C ARG A 126 1.57 3.12 11.53
N VAL A 127 0.90 3.10 10.39
CA VAL A 127 -0.56 3.24 10.26
C VAL A 127 -1.09 2.04 9.50
N THR A 128 -2.01 1.30 10.10
CA THR A 128 -2.63 0.09 9.56
C THR A 128 -4.13 0.30 9.37
N ALA A 129 -4.82 -0.68 8.79
CA ALA A 129 -6.28 -0.65 8.70
C ALA A 129 -6.98 -0.58 10.08
N LEU A 130 -6.31 -0.95 11.17
CA LEU A 130 -6.87 -0.88 12.54
C LEU A 130 -6.81 0.53 13.12
N ASP A 131 -5.99 1.39 12.57
CA ASP A 131 -5.74 2.73 13.08
C ASP A 131 -6.66 3.78 12.44
N VAL A 132 -7.40 3.43 11.38
CA VAL A 132 -8.21 4.35 10.59
C VAL A 132 -9.68 3.93 10.55
N LYS A 133 -10.57 4.91 10.43
CA LYS A 133 -11.99 4.68 10.15
C LYS A 133 -12.25 4.50 8.66
N HIS A 134 -11.56 5.27 7.84
CA HIS A 134 -11.66 5.27 6.39
C HIS A 134 -10.31 4.92 5.78
N GLY A 135 -10.28 3.84 4.99
CA GLY A 135 -9.09 3.46 4.20
C GLY A 135 -8.98 4.29 2.93
N LYS A 136 -7.86 4.15 2.22
CA LYS A 136 -7.66 4.73 0.88
C LYS A 136 -8.88 4.44 -0.01
N PRO A 137 -9.38 5.37 -0.77
CA PRO A 137 -8.80 6.65 -1.18
C PRO A 137 -9.00 7.81 -0.21
N ASP A 138 -9.58 7.61 0.98
CA ASP A 138 -9.67 8.64 2.00
C ASP A 138 -8.25 9.08 2.44
N PRO A 139 -8.01 10.38 2.69
CA PRO A 139 -6.72 10.88 3.16
C PRO A 139 -6.37 10.47 4.59
N GLU A 140 -7.31 9.99 5.39
CA GLU A 140 -7.11 9.70 6.83
C GLU A 140 -5.83 8.90 7.11
N PRO A 141 -5.48 7.82 6.36
CA PRO A 141 -4.26 7.06 6.62
C PRO A 141 -2.99 7.90 6.52
N TYR A 142 -2.92 8.81 5.53
CA TYR A 142 -1.75 9.67 5.35
C TYR A 142 -1.73 10.86 6.30
N LEU A 143 -2.88 11.42 6.64
CA LEU A 143 -2.98 12.45 7.68
C LEU A 143 -2.47 11.92 9.03
N LYS A 144 -2.82 10.68 9.40
CA LYS A 144 -2.25 10.02 10.58
C LYS A 144 -0.76 9.75 10.44
N GLY A 145 -0.29 9.39 9.25
CA GLY A 145 1.14 9.25 8.98
C GLY A 145 1.91 10.55 9.19
N LEU A 146 1.37 11.69 8.75
CA LEU A 146 1.94 13.02 8.98
C LEU A 146 1.97 13.38 10.45
N GLU A 147 0.88 13.10 11.19
CA GLU A 147 0.80 13.30 12.64
C GLU A 147 1.90 12.51 13.38
N ILE A 148 2.06 11.22 13.06
CA ILE A 148 3.13 10.37 13.61
C ILE A 148 4.50 10.95 13.26
N ALA A 149 4.71 11.37 12.02
CA ALA A 149 5.98 11.97 11.60
C ALA A 149 6.25 13.33 12.23
N GLY A 150 5.21 14.04 12.67
CA GLY A 150 5.32 15.40 13.23
C GLY A 150 5.71 16.44 12.19
N VAL A 151 5.21 16.29 10.94
CA VAL A 151 5.54 17.15 9.80
C VAL A 151 4.29 17.62 9.08
N ASN A 152 4.40 18.73 8.33
CA ASN A 152 3.36 19.21 7.45
C ASN A 152 3.37 18.44 6.11
N PRO A 153 2.28 18.49 5.33
CA PRO A 153 2.20 17.80 4.03
C PRO A 153 3.35 18.15 3.06
N GLU A 154 3.79 19.40 3.06
CA GLU A 154 4.85 19.91 2.18
C GLU A 154 6.25 19.37 2.55
N GLU A 155 6.40 18.83 3.75
CA GLU A 155 7.65 18.25 4.26
C GLU A 155 7.72 16.72 4.07
N ALA A 156 6.68 16.12 3.48
CA ALA A 156 6.55 14.69 3.32
C ALA A 156 6.43 14.27 1.85
N ILE A 157 6.75 13.02 1.59
CA ILE A 157 6.55 12.36 0.30
C ILE A 157 5.82 11.04 0.55
N VAL A 158 4.78 10.79 -0.24
CA VAL A 158 4.11 9.49 -0.31
C VAL A 158 4.70 8.68 -1.45
N ILE A 159 4.99 7.40 -1.22
CA ILE A 159 5.39 6.43 -2.24
C ILE A 159 4.30 5.37 -2.34
N GLU A 160 3.71 5.23 -3.51
CA GLU A 160 2.55 4.40 -3.76
C GLU A 160 2.66 3.58 -5.05
N ASN A 161 1.96 2.45 -5.10
CA ASN A 161 1.86 1.59 -6.28
C ASN A 161 0.42 1.37 -6.74
N ALA A 162 -0.55 2.04 -6.11
CA ALA A 162 -1.96 1.88 -6.40
C ALA A 162 -2.66 3.24 -6.63
N PRO A 163 -3.57 3.35 -7.61
CA PRO A 163 -4.29 4.59 -7.91
C PRO A 163 -5.03 5.16 -6.70
N LEU A 164 -5.72 4.31 -5.91
CA LEU A 164 -6.43 4.75 -4.70
C LEU A 164 -5.49 5.31 -3.64
N GLY A 165 -4.26 4.77 -3.56
CA GLY A 165 -3.24 5.28 -2.67
C GLY A 165 -2.70 6.63 -3.13
N VAL A 166 -2.52 6.83 -4.44
CA VAL A 166 -2.15 8.14 -5.02
C VAL A 166 -3.24 9.17 -4.71
N ARG A 167 -4.52 8.84 -4.95
CA ARG A 167 -5.65 9.72 -4.61
C ARG A 167 -5.63 10.12 -3.14
N ALA A 168 -5.42 9.18 -2.23
CA ALA A 168 -5.35 9.44 -0.79
C ALA A 168 -4.18 10.38 -0.43
N GLY A 169 -2.99 10.15 -1.01
CA GLY A 169 -1.81 11.02 -0.82
C GLY A 169 -2.06 12.43 -1.31
N LYS A 170 -2.64 12.58 -2.49
CA LYS A 170 -3.01 13.88 -3.06
C LYS A 170 -4.10 14.57 -2.23
N ALA A 171 -5.10 13.85 -1.76
CA ALA A 171 -6.15 14.38 -0.88
C ALA A 171 -5.60 14.82 0.49
N ALA A 172 -4.51 14.20 0.96
CA ALA A 172 -3.79 14.65 2.16
C ALA A 172 -2.85 15.85 1.91
N GLY A 173 -2.75 16.35 0.67
CA GLY A 173 -1.89 17.47 0.28
C GLY A 173 -0.41 17.12 0.12
N VAL A 174 -0.06 15.83 0.08
CA VAL A 174 1.32 15.36 0.07
C VAL A 174 1.82 15.16 -1.37
N PHE A 175 3.09 15.49 -1.60
CA PHE A 175 3.77 15.13 -2.86
C PHE A 175 3.81 13.62 -3.00
N THR A 176 3.19 13.10 -4.07
CA THR A 176 2.94 11.67 -4.22
C THR A 176 3.65 11.10 -5.43
N ILE A 177 4.56 10.15 -5.18
CA ILE A 177 5.30 9.38 -6.17
C ILE A 177 4.61 8.05 -6.37
N ALA A 178 4.29 7.71 -7.62
CA ALA A 178 3.81 6.40 -7.99
C ALA A 178 4.93 5.52 -8.53
N VAL A 179 4.88 4.21 -8.22
CA VAL A 179 5.73 3.18 -8.81
C VAL A 179 4.85 2.13 -9.47
N THR A 180 5.02 1.90 -10.77
CA THR A 180 4.14 1.00 -11.55
C THR A 180 4.61 -0.46 -11.44
N THR A 181 4.57 -1.02 -10.23
CA THR A 181 5.05 -2.37 -9.92
C THR A 181 4.01 -3.48 -10.18
N GLY A 182 2.82 -3.11 -10.63
CA GLY A 182 1.72 -4.02 -10.99
C GLY A 182 1.27 -3.83 -12.44
N PRO A 183 0.18 -4.49 -12.85
CA PRO A 183 -0.33 -4.44 -14.22
C PRO A 183 -1.12 -3.16 -14.54
N ILE A 184 -1.26 -2.23 -13.60
CA ILE A 184 -2.07 -1.02 -13.76
C ILE A 184 -1.37 -0.06 -14.73
N PRO A 185 -2.06 0.42 -15.77
CA PRO A 185 -1.49 1.37 -16.71
C PRO A 185 -1.09 2.69 -16.05
N ARG A 186 0.00 3.28 -16.54
CA ARG A 186 0.55 4.57 -16.06
C ARG A 186 -0.51 5.69 -16.03
N GLU A 187 -1.43 5.67 -16.98
CA GLU A 187 -2.49 6.66 -17.14
C GLU A 187 -3.44 6.70 -15.94
N GLU A 188 -3.65 5.58 -15.25
CA GLU A 188 -4.50 5.53 -14.05
C GLU A 188 -3.87 6.33 -12.89
N PHE A 189 -2.56 6.27 -12.75
CA PHE A 189 -1.84 7.07 -11.75
C PHE A 189 -1.83 8.56 -12.08
N LEU A 190 -1.74 8.91 -13.37
CA LEU A 190 -1.85 10.30 -13.82
C LEU A 190 -3.24 10.89 -13.53
N LYS A 191 -4.31 10.12 -13.76
CA LYS A 191 -5.68 10.53 -13.45
C LYS A 191 -5.88 10.84 -11.98
N GLU A 192 -5.18 10.12 -11.10
CA GLU A 192 -5.24 10.34 -9.65
C GLU A 192 -4.29 11.45 -9.16
N GLY A 193 -3.53 12.05 -10.06
CA GLY A 193 -2.70 13.24 -9.79
C GLY A 193 -1.32 12.91 -9.22
N ALA A 194 -0.74 11.74 -9.54
CA ALA A 194 0.64 11.45 -9.17
C ALA A 194 1.60 12.54 -9.69
N ASP A 195 2.43 13.07 -8.79
CA ASP A 195 3.39 14.13 -9.13
C ASP A 195 4.59 13.60 -9.93
N LEU A 196 5.04 12.38 -9.60
CA LEU A 196 6.05 11.64 -10.35
C LEU A 196 5.64 10.17 -10.48
N ILE A 197 6.06 9.54 -11.58
CA ILE A 197 5.78 8.12 -11.82
C ILE A 197 7.05 7.43 -12.32
N PHE A 198 7.49 6.42 -11.57
CA PHE A 198 8.60 5.55 -11.94
C PHE A 198 8.10 4.20 -12.45
N PRO A 199 8.73 3.61 -13.46
CA PRO A 199 8.32 2.32 -14.02
C PRO A 199 8.58 1.14 -13.07
N SER A 200 9.50 1.33 -12.09
CA SER A 200 9.83 0.29 -11.11
C SER A 200 10.41 0.89 -9.82
N MET A 201 10.46 0.09 -8.75
CA MET A 201 11.15 0.44 -7.51
C MET A 201 12.68 0.60 -7.71
N PRO A 202 13.39 -0.22 -8.53
CA PRO A 202 14.78 0.04 -8.88
C PRO A 202 15.02 1.41 -9.48
N ASP A 203 14.20 1.83 -10.45
CA ASP A 203 14.34 3.16 -11.09
C ASP A 203 14.12 4.28 -10.08
N PHE A 204 13.15 4.13 -9.20
CA PHE A 204 12.94 5.08 -8.11
C PHE A 204 14.13 5.15 -7.15
N ALA A 205 14.64 4.00 -6.69
CA ALA A 205 15.78 3.94 -5.79
C ALA A 205 17.06 4.56 -6.41
N ASP A 206 17.27 4.35 -7.70
CA ASP A 206 18.42 4.93 -8.41
C ASP A 206 18.28 6.46 -8.57
N SER A 207 17.05 6.98 -8.75
CA SER A 207 16.80 8.41 -8.81
C SER A 207 17.16 9.13 -7.50
N LEU A 208 16.95 8.48 -6.36
CA LEU A 208 17.30 9.03 -5.05
C LEU A 208 18.81 9.29 -4.92
N LYS A 209 19.69 8.47 -5.51
CA LYS A 209 21.13 8.68 -5.49
C LYS A 209 21.54 9.97 -6.20
N ILE A 210 20.95 10.22 -7.37
CA ILE A 210 21.26 11.40 -8.20
C ILE A 210 20.93 12.70 -7.46
N LEU A 211 19.79 12.74 -6.76
CA LEU A 211 19.37 13.90 -5.97
C LEU A 211 20.32 14.20 -4.79
N GLY A 212 20.99 13.18 -4.23
CA GLY A 212 21.93 13.33 -3.12
C GLY A 212 23.27 13.89 -3.53
N ASP A 213 23.77 13.49 -4.69
CA ASP A 213 25.06 13.95 -5.22
C ASP A 213 25.00 15.42 -5.67
N SER A 214 23.82 15.90 -6.04
CA SER A 214 23.60 17.31 -6.41
C SER A 214 23.56 18.24 -5.21
N ALA A 215 23.03 17.80 -4.07
CA ALA A 215 22.94 18.59 -2.83
C ALA A 215 24.31 18.75 -2.13
N ASN A 216 25.25 17.83 -2.34
CA ASN A 216 26.61 17.90 -1.78
C ASN A 216 27.60 18.73 -2.63
N LYS A 217 27.15 19.24 -3.79
CA LYS A 217 27.96 20.07 -4.70
C LYS A 217 27.60 21.55 -4.70
N ALA A 218 26.63 21.97 -3.91
CA ALA A 218 26.17 23.33 -3.70
C ALA A 218 26.59 23.85 -2.33
#